data_f15e0a98246844162c6abbb2ac6f704a
#
_entry.id   f15e0a98246844162c6abbb2ac6f704a
#
_cell.length_a   1.000
_cell.length_b   1.000
_cell.length_c   1.000
_cell.angle_alpha   90.00
_cell.angle_beta   90.00
_cell.angle_gamma   90.00
#
_symmetry.space_group_name_H-M   'P 1'
#
loop_
_entity.id
_entity.type
_entity.pdbx_description
1 polymer ?
#
loop_
_entity_poly.entity_id
_entity_poly.type
_entity_poly.pdbx_seq_one_letter_code
_entity_poly.pdbx_strand_id
1 'polypeptide(L)'
;MYCVKCGVELGDSEKKCPLCGTTVFHPEMEPPKGDGPYPPEEHIHKEVSRSGALFVVTVLTVLPIVICLLCDWRINGGIVWSGYVTGALLMCYIVIVLPLWFRRGNPVIFVPVDFVALGVYLLYIDLATGGRWFLSFAFPVVGAAGIIVTAMVILLRYLHGGHPVSYTHLRAHETRHDL
;
A
#
# COMPACT_ATOMS: atom_id res chain seq x y z
N MET A 1 29.25 -36.00 11.13
CA MET A 1 28.91 -36.49 9.77
C MET A 1 29.43 -35.55 8.70
N TYR A 2 29.51 -35.99 7.42
CA TYR A 2 30.02 -35.13 6.34
C TYR A 2 28.94 -34.83 5.30
N CYS A 3 28.92 -33.59 4.80
CA CYS A 3 28.00 -33.23 3.73
C CYS A 3 28.38 -33.91 2.44
N VAL A 4 27.44 -34.62 1.82
CA VAL A 4 27.67 -35.42 0.57
C VAL A 4 28.01 -34.52 -0.62
N LYS A 5 27.60 -33.22 -0.60
CA LYS A 5 27.78 -32.28 -1.71
C LYS A 5 29.09 -31.49 -1.63
N CYS A 6 29.43 -30.99 -0.45
CA CYS A 6 30.58 -30.08 -0.27
C CYS A 6 31.68 -30.67 0.63
N GLY A 7 31.53 -31.87 1.20
CA GLY A 7 32.51 -32.57 2.01
C GLY A 7 32.83 -31.95 3.38
N VAL A 8 32.04 -30.91 3.81
CA VAL A 8 32.30 -30.27 5.09
C VAL A 8 31.84 -31.20 6.23
N GLU A 9 32.56 -31.20 7.33
CA GLU A 9 32.19 -31.90 8.54
C GLU A 9 31.07 -31.14 9.24
N LEU A 10 29.99 -31.86 9.54
CA LEU A 10 28.78 -31.31 10.16
C LEU A 10 28.60 -31.94 11.53
N GLY A 11 28.08 -31.16 12.47
CA GLY A 11 27.62 -31.70 13.73
C GLY A 11 26.48 -32.70 13.55
N ASP A 12 26.35 -33.64 14.47
CA ASP A 12 25.36 -34.72 14.36
C ASP A 12 23.89 -34.25 14.45
N SER A 13 23.67 -33.05 14.88
CA SER A 13 22.33 -32.41 14.99
C SER A 13 21.88 -31.60 13.77
N GLU A 14 22.75 -31.41 12.77
CA GLU A 14 22.48 -30.55 11.63
C GLU A 14 21.59 -31.23 10.59
N LYS A 15 20.45 -30.62 10.29
CA LYS A 15 19.50 -31.10 9.25
C LYS A 15 19.81 -30.57 7.86
N LYS A 16 20.57 -29.49 7.76
CA LYS A 16 21.00 -28.87 6.51
C LYS A 16 22.44 -28.40 6.62
N CYS A 17 23.22 -28.60 5.56
CA CYS A 17 24.57 -28.07 5.48
C CYS A 17 24.52 -26.51 5.44
N PRO A 18 25.19 -25.79 6.37
CA PRO A 18 25.21 -24.34 6.38
C PRO A 18 25.93 -23.71 5.19
N LEU A 19 26.82 -24.45 4.52
CA LEU A 19 27.58 -23.94 3.37
C LEU A 19 26.85 -24.10 2.04
N CYS A 20 26.19 -25.22 1.80
CA CYS A 20 25.60 -25.52 0.48
C CYS A 20 24.07 -25.72 0.51
N GLY A 21 23.43 -25.61 1.71
CA GLY A 21 21.99 -25.74 1.89
C GLY A 21 21.43 -27.15 1.64
N THR A 22 22.30 -28.15 1.35
CA THR A 22 21.86 -29.52 1.07
C THR A 22 21.30 -30.15 2.34
N THR A 23 20.15 -30.80 2.25
CA THR A 23 19.55 -31.57 3.37
C THR A 23 20.42 -32.78 3.66
N VAL A 24 20.76 -32.96 4.94
CA VAL A 24 21.61 -34.06 5.40
C VAL A 24 20.70 -35.10 6.04
N PHE A 25 20.92 -36.36 5.64
CA PHE A 25 20.21 -37.51 6.17
C PHE A 25 21.21 -38.44 6.88
N HIS A 26 20.91 -38.81 8.12
CA HIS A 26 21.67 -39.79 8.88
C HIS A 26 20.74 -40.96 9.19
N PRO A 27 21.06 -42.19 8.68
CA PRO A 27 20.14 -43.33 8.79
C PRO A 27 19.95 -43.86 10.22
N GLU A 28 20.89 -43.54 11.14
CA GLU A 28 20.88 -44.06 12.53
C GLU A 28 20.40 -43.03 13.54
N MET A 29 20.18 -41.78 13.12
CA MET A 29 19.64 -40.70 13.98
C MET A 29 18.23 -40.32 13.59
N GLU A 30 17.26 -40.59 14.44
CA GLU A 30 15.99 -39.90 14.35
C GLU A 30 16.22 -38.39 14.59
N PRO A 31 15.73 -37.51 13.71
CA PRO A 31 15.85 -36.10 13.94
C PRO A 31 15.16 -35.78 15.28
N PRO A 32 15.77 -34.97 16.15
CA PRO A 32 15.19 -34.64 17.43
C PRO A 32 13.78 -34.04 17.22
N LYS A 33 12.78 -34.72 17.78
CA LYS A 33 11.37 -34.30 17.75
C LYS A 33 11.16 -33.18 18.81
N GLY A 34 11.77 -32.05 18.60
CA GLY A 34 11.64 -30.95 19.53
C GLY A 34 12.15 -29.64 18.91
N ASP A 35 11.62 -28.53 19.39
CA ASP A 35 12.17 -27.22 19.10
C ASP A 35 13.62 -27.21 19.57
N GLY A 36 14.51 -26.67 18.75
CA GLY A 36 15.93 -26.53 19.06
C GLY A 36 16.12 -25.76 20.38
N PRO A 37 17.31 -25.81 21.01
CA PRO A 37 17.58 -25.13 22.26
C PRO A 37 17.42 -23.61 22.21
N TYR A 38 17.25 -23.06 21.03
CA TYR A 38 16.91 -21.66 20.81
C TYR A 38 15.44 -21.54 20.40
N PRO A 39 14.67 -20.62 21.02
CA PRO A 39 13.33 -20.32 20.54
C PRO A 39 13.41 -19.95 19.06
N PRO A 40 12.42 -20.37 18.24
CA PRO A 40 12.35 -19.95 16.84
C PRO A 40 12.46 -18.43 16.80
N GLU A 41 13.33 -17.91 15.92
CA GLU A 41 13.40 -16.46 15.70
C GLU A 41 12.01 -16.03 15.21
N GLU A 42 11.17 -15.63 16.14
CA GLU A 42 9.98 -14.87 15.84
C GLU A 42 10.47 -13.55 15.24
N HIS A 43 10.57 -13.49 13.93
CA HIS A 43 10.57 -12.22 13.24
C HIS A 43 9.24 -11.54 13.59
N ILE A 44 9.26 -10.79 14.69
CA ILE A 44 8.16 -9.92 15.08
C ILE A 44 8.08 -8.86 13.97
N HIS A 45 7.50 -9.24 12.84
CA HIS A 45 6.95 -8.29 11.92
C HIS A 45 5.84 -7.58 12.69
N LYS A 46 6.21 -6.48 13.31
CA LYS A 46 5.28 -5.58 13.99
C LYS A 46 4.38 -5.00 12.87
N GLU A 47 3.40 -5.80 12.46
CA GLU A 47 2.40 -5.33 11.50
C GLU A 47 1.68 -4.17 12.18
N VAL A 48 1.96 -2.97 11.68
CA VAL A 48 1.21 -1.78 12.10
C VAL A 48 -0.25 -2.07 11.83
N SER A 49 -1.04 -2.19 12.88
CA SER A 49 -2.46 -2.49 12.72
C SER A 49 -3.10 -1.36 11.90
N ARG A 50 -3.82 -1.71 10.85
CA ARG A 50 -4.51 -0.73 9.98
C ARG A 50 -5.41 0.18 10.81
N SER A 51 -6.12 -0.37 11.78
CA SER A 51 -6.97 0.40 12.69
C SER A 51 -6.18 1.42 13.49
N GLY A 52 -4.98 1.07 13.97
CA GLY A 52 -4.08 2.00 14.66
C GLY A 52 -3.60 3.13 13.75
N ALA A 53 -3.20 2.79 12.52
CA ALA A 53 -2.78 3.78 11.53
C ALA A 53 -3.92 4.74 11.17
N LEU A 54 -5.12 4.22 10.90
CA LEU A 54 -6.31 5.03 10.62
C LEU A 54 -6.67 5.94 11.80
N PHE A 55 -6.63 5.43 13.02
CA PHE A 55 -6.89 6.23 14.21
C PHE A 55 -5.91 7.39 14.35
N VAL A 56 -4.60 7.13 14.21
CA VAL A 56 -3.56 8.17 14.28
C VAL A 56 -3.75 9.23 13.21
N VAL A 57 -3.96 8.82 11.94
CA VAL A 57 -4.18 9.76 10.84
C VAL A 57 -5.44 10.60 11.08
N THR A 58 -6.52 10.00 11.57
CA THR A 58 -7.77 10.71 11.87
C THR A 58 -7.57 11.74 12.97
N VAL A 59 -6.91 11.38 14.07
CA VAL A 59 -6.62 12.32 15.17
C VAL A 59 -5.73 13.47 14.70
N LEU A 60 -4.66 13.16 13.95
CA LEU A 60 -3.74 14.17 13.40
C LEU A 60 -4.43 15.12 12.41
N THR A 61 -5.52 14.70 11.79
CA THR A 61 -6.30 15.55 10.87
C THR A 61 -7.37 16.34 11.60
N VAL A 62 -8.15 15.69 12.47
CA VAL A 62 -9.29 16.34 13.16
C VAL A 62 -8.83 17.39 14.16
N LEU A 63 -7.75 17.10 14.90
CA LEU A 63 -7.26 18.03 15.94
C LEU A 63 -6.89 19.42 15.37
N PRO A 64 -6.05 19.56 14.33
CA PRO A 64 -5.75 20.87 13.77
C PRO A 64 -6.94 21.53 13.09
N ILE A 65 -7.87 20.77 12.49
CA ILE A 65 -9.12 21.33 11.94
C ILE A 65 -9.91 22.03 13.03
N VAL A 66 -10.15 21.35 14.16
CA VAL A 66 -10.90 21.92 15.28
C VAL A 66 -10.20 23.16 15.83
N ILE A 67 -8.89 23.11 16.03
CA ILE A 67 -8.12 24.25 16.54
C ILE A 67 -8.22 25.43 15.57
N CYS A 68 -8.02 25.24 14.27
CA CYS A 68 -8.10 26.30 13.28
C CYS A 68 -9.50 26.93 13.21
N LEU A 69 -10.55 26.11 13.23
CA LEU A 69 -11.93 26.59 13.24
C LEU A 69 -12.25 27.41 14.48
N LEU A 70 -11.83 26.95 15.66
CA LEU A 70 -12.03 27.66 16.91
C LEU A 70 -11.28 29.00 16.96
N CYS A 71 -10.02 29.00 16.48
CA CYS A 71 -9.24 30.25 16.43
C CYS A 71 -9.85 31.25 15.45
N ASP A 72 -10.26 30.80 14.26
CA ASP A 72 -10.86 31.67 13.26
C ASP A 72 -12.17 32.26 13.76
N TRP A 73 -13.03 31.45 14.36
CA TRP A 73 -14.28 31.87 14.96
C TRP A 73 -14.07 32.90 16.09
N ARG A 74 -13.04 32.70 16.92
CA ARG A 74 -12.73 33.62 18.03
C ARG A 74 -12.18 34.97 17.57
N ILE A 75 -11.37 34.96 16.50
CA ILE A 75 -10.68 36.16 16.00
C ILE A 75 -11.57 36.93 15.02
N ASN A 76 -12.19 36.25 14.08
CA ASN A 76 -12.90 36.85 12.95
C ASN A 76 -14.44 36.79 13.09
N GLY A 77 -14.97 36.07 14.09
CA GLY A 77 -16.41 35.88 14.27
C GLY A 77 -17.07 34.97 13.21
N GLY A 78 -16.27 34.33 12.37
CA GLY A 78 -16.73 33.46 11.27
C GLY A 78 -15.60 32.65 10.64
N ILE A 79 -15.94 31.90 9.60
CA ILE A 79 -14.97 31.07 8.82
C ILE A 79 -14.40 31.98 7.72
N VAL A 80 -13.17 32.48 7.88
CA VAL A 80 -12.48 33.34 6.91
C VAL A 80 -11.31 32.59 6.26
N TRP A 81 -10.31 32.20 7.05
CA TRP A 81 -9.11 31.51 6.57
C TRP A 81 -9.09 30.00 6.91
N SER A 82 -9.77 29.61 7.98
CA SER A 82 -9.81 28.22 8.43
C SER A 82 -10.46 27.27 7.41
N GLY A 83 -11.34 27.77 6.55
CA GLY A 83 -11.94 27.01 5.46
C GLY A 83 -10.90 26.46 4.48
N TYR A 84 -9.89 27.25 4.14
CA TYR A 84 -8.80 26.81 3.24
C TYR A 84 -7.97 25.72 3.90
N VAL A 85 -7.60 25.90 5.16
CA VAL A 85 -6.83 24.90 5.92
C VAL A 85 -7.62 23.61 6.09
N THR A 86 -8.89 23.71 6.44
CA THR A 86 -9.79 22.55 6.59
C THR A 86 -9.92 21.78 5.28
N GLY A 87 -10.14 22.48 4.17
CA GLY A 87 -10.22 21.87 2.85
C GLY A 87 -8.94 21.14 2.46
N ALA A 88 -7.77 21.75 2.70
CA ALA A 88 -6.47 21.14 2.44
C ALA A 88 -6.24 19.87 3.30
N LEU A 89 -6.56 19.92 4.59
CA LEU A 89 -6.43 18.78 5.49
C LEU A 89 -7.39 17.65 5.14
N LEU A 90 -8.63 17.95 4.75
CA LEU A 90 -9.58 16.96 4.27
C LEU A 90 -9.11 16.32 2.96
N MET A 91 -8.56 17.10 2.05
CA MET A 91 -7.95 16.59 0.83
C MET A 91 -6.82 15.59 1.13
N CYS A 92 -5.86 15.98 1.99
CA CYS A 92 -4.79 15.10 2.43
C CYS A 92 -5.32 13.83 3.12
N TYR A 93 -6.38 13.97 3.92
CA TYR A 93 -7.02 12.84 4.59
C TYR A 93 -7.60 11.84 3.57
N ILE A 94 -8.29 12.32 2.54
CA ILE A 94 -8.85 11.47 1.48
C ILE A 94 -7.72 10.68 0.80
N VAL A 95 -6.66 11.36 0.36
CA VAL A 95 -5.52 10.73 -0.34
C VAL A 95 -4.85 9.65 0.51
N ILE A 96 -4.71 9.85 1.82
CA ILE A 96 -4.04 8.91 2.72
C ILE A 96 -4.98 7.77 3.14
N VAL A 97 -6.23 8.09 3.51
CA VAL A 97 -7.16 7.13 4.10
C VAL A 97 -7.79 6.23 3.05
N LEU A 98 -8.03 6.73 1.83
CA LEU A 98 -8.65 5.93 0.79
C LEU A 98 -7.89 4.62 0.51
N PRO A 99 -6.55 4.62 0.27
CA PRO A 99 -5.79 3.39 0.07
C PRO A 99 -5.69 2.53 1.34
N LEU A 100 -5.71 3.14 2.53
CA LEU A 100 -5.67 2.42 3.81
C LEU A 100 -7.01 1.74 4.15
N TRP A 101 -8.13 2.30 3.73
CA TRP A 101 -9.47 1.76 4.01
C TRP A 101 -9.75 0.48 3.23
N PHE A 102 -9.34 0.42 1.97
CA PHE A 102 -9.59 -0.73 1.11
C PHE A 102 -8.48 -1.79 1.23
N ARG A 103 -8.86 -3.00 1.65
CA ARG A 103 -7.93 -4.14 1.83
C ARG A 103 -7.26 -4.62 0.54
N ARG A 104 -7.88 -4.37 -0.61
CA ARG A 104 -7.35 -4.57 -1.97
C ARG A 104 -7.44 -3.25 -2.73
N GLY A 105 -6.50 -2.35 -2.43
CA GLY A 105 -6.43 -1.06 -3.08
C GLY A 105 -6.25 -1.19 -4.59
N ASN A 106 -7.29 -0.86 -5.35
CA ASN A 106 -7.17 -0.67 -6.79
C ASN A 106 -6.77 0.79 -7.07
N PRO A 107 -5.49 1.09 -7.36
CA PRO A 107 -5.06 2.46 -7.62
C PRO A 107 -5.78 3.09 -8.82
N VAL A 108 -6.32 2.25 -9.72
CA VAL A 108 -7.15 2.69 -10.85
C VAL A 108 -8.41 3.45 -10.40
N ILE A 109 -8.96 3.15 -9.23
CA ILE A 109 -10.15 3.82 -8.70
C ILE A 109 -9.75 5.01 -7.81
N PHE A 110 -8.67 4.89 -7.05
CA PHE A 110 -8.27 5.93 -6.09
C PHE A 110 -7.72 7.18 -6.79
N VAL A 111 -6.91 7.00 -7.81
CA VAL A 111 -6.33 8.13 -8.55
C VAL A 111 -7.42 9.07 -9.11
N PRO A 112 -8.44 8.61 -9.86
CA PRO A 112 -9.48 9.55 -10.31
C PRO A 112 -10.29 10.16 -9.16
N VAL A 113 -10.52 9.44 -8.05
CA VAL A 113 -11.21 10.01 -6.88
C VAL A 113 -10.40 11.13 -6.26
N ASP A 114 -9.08 10.99 -6.15
CA ASP A 114 -8.19 12.03 -5.64
C ASP A 114 -8.19 13.28 -6.53
N PHE A 115 -8.22 13.11 -7.85
CA PHE A 115 -8.33 14.22 -8.79
C PHE A 115 -9.70 14.92 -8.72
N VAL A 116 -10.79 14.18 -8.50
CA VAL A 116 -12.12 14.77 -8.27
C VAL A 116 -12.12 15.56 -6.96
N ALA A 117 -11.57 15.01 -5.88
CA ALA A 117 -11.47 15.71 -4.60
C ALA A 117 -10.64 16.99 -4.73
N LEU A 118 -9.52 16.95 -5.45
CA LEU A 118 -8.72 18.14 -5.78
C LEU A 118 -9.54 19.17 -6.55
N GLY A 119 -10.30 18.75 -7.56
CA GLY A 119 -11.17 19.64 -8.32
C GLY A 119 -12.23 20.33 -7.46
N VAL A 120 -12.88 19.57 -6.56
CA VAL A 120 -13.85 20.12 -5.60
C VAL A 120 -13.19 21.13 -4.66
N TYR A 121 -12.00 20.84 -4.17
CA TYR A 121 -11.27 21.76 -3.31
C TYR A 121 -10.88 23.07 -4.03
N LEU A 122 -10.40 22.99 -5.27
CA LEU A 122 -10.08 24.16 -6.08
C LEU A 122 -11.34 24.99 -6.43
N LEU A 123 -12.46 24.32 -6.70
CA LEU A 123 -13.75 25.00 -6.86
C LEU A 123 -14.16 25.75 -5.60
N TYR A 124 -14.00 25.14 -4.43
CA TYR A 124 -14.24 25.82 -3.16
C TYR A 124 -13.40 27.10 -3.01
N ILE A 125 -12.10 27.03 -3.35
CA ILE A 125 -11.20 28.20 -3.30
C ILE A 125 -11.69 29.29 -4.27
N ASP A 126 -12.05 28.93 -5.49
CA ASP A 126 -12.55 29.88 -6.52
C ASP A 126 -13.81 30.62 -6.03
N LEU A 127 -14.76 29.86 -5.47
CA LEU A 127 -15.98 30.43 -4.90
C LEU A 127 -15.71 31.32 -3.68
N ALA A 128 -14.82 30.91 -2.79
CA ALA A 128 -14.48 31.64 -1.59
C ALA A 128 -13.70 32.94 -1.87
N THR A 129 -12.90 32.96 -2.94
CA THR A 129 -12.15 34.14 -3.37
C THR A 129 -12.94 35.04 -4.33
N GLY A 130 -14.13 34.61 -4.77
CA GLY A 130 -14.89 35.30 -5.81
C GLY A 130 -14.24 35.28 -7.19
N GLY A 131 -13.37 34.31 -7.41
CA GLY A 131 -12.66 34.12 -8.67
C GLY A 131 -13.55 33.58 -9.78
N ARG A 132 -13.02 33.52 -10.98
CA ARG A 132 -13.61 32.86 -12.16
C ARG A 132 -12.57 32.05 -12.94
N TRP A 133 -11.47 31.72 -12.26
CA TRP A 133 -10.35 31.03 -12.87
C TRP A 133 -10.51 29.51 -12.89
N PHE A 134 -11.41 28.98 -12.06
CA PHE A 134 -11.62 27.53 -11.96
C PHE A 134 -12.01 26.90 -13.30
N LEU A 135 -13.07 27.38 -13.93
CA LEU A 135 -13.55 26.84 -15.21
C LEU A 135 -12.60 27.12 -16.37
N SER A 136 -11.93 28.29 -16.34
CA SER A 136 -11.04 28.71 -17.44
C SER A 136 -9.68 28.04 -17.40
N PHE A 137 -9.18 27.68 -16.23
CA PHE A 137 -7.81 27.16 -16.08
C PHE A 137 -7.74 25.85 -15.24
N ALA A 138 -8.26 25.86 -13.99
CA ALA A 138 -8.05 24.74 -13.10
C ALA A 138 -8.77 23.47 -13.55
N PHE A 139 -10.01 23.57 -13.99
CA PHE A 139 -10.81 22.44 -14.44
C PHE A 139 -10.19 21.69 -15.64
N PRO A 140 -9.80 22.34 -16.75
CA PRO A 140 -9.17 21.64 -17.87
C PRO A 140 -7.80 21.06 -17.49
N VAL A 141 -7.01 21.76 -16.67
CA VAL A 141 -5.68 21.27 -16.26
C VAL A 141 -5.79 20.04 -15.35
N VAL A 142 -6.60 20.12 -14.30
CA VAL A 142 -6.81 19.01 -13.35
C VAL A 142 -7.49 17.83 -14.05
N GLY A 143 -8.48 18.09 -14.92
CA GLY A 143 -9.15 17.07 -15.70
C GLY A 143 -8.20 16.33 -16.65
N ALA A 144 -7.41 17.08 -17.43
CA ALA A 144 -6.41 16.48 -18.32
C ALA A 144 -5.35 15.69 -17.56
N ALA A 145 -4.80 16.26 -16.48
CA ALA A 145 -3.83 15.57 -15.63
C ALA A 145 -4.42 14.28 -15.03
N GLY A 146 -5.66 14.33 -14.52
CA GLY A 146 -6.36 13.18 -13.96
C GLY A 146 -6.55 12.05 -14.99
N ILE A 147 -6.93 12.38 -16.21
CA ILE A 147 -7.07 11.41 -17.31
C ILE A 147 -5.72 10.79 -17.66
N ILE A 148 -4.67 11.60 -17.82
CA ILE A 148 -3.33 11.13 -18.21
C ILE A 148 -2.76 10.21 -17.12
N VAL A 149 -2.81 10.63 -15.85
CA VAL A 149 -2.28 9.83 -14.74
C VAL A 149 -3.06 8.53 -14.56
N THR A 150 -4.40 8.58 -14.66
CA THR A 150 -5.24 7.38 -14.57
C THR A 150 -4.94 6.42 -15.73
N ALA A 151 -4.82 6.91 -16.96
CA ALA A 151 -4.45 6.10 -18.11
C ALA A 151 -3.07 5.46 -17.95
N MET A 152 -2.09 6.20 -17.40
CA MET A 152 -0.76 5.69 -17.12
C MET A 152 -0.78 4.59 -16.05
N VAL A 153 -1.56 4.75 -14.98
CA VAL A 153 -1.73 3.72 -13.94
C VAL A 153 -2.38 2.45 -14.50
N ILE A 154 -3.39 2.60 -15.36
CA ILE A 154 -4.01 1.47 -16.06
C ILE A 154 -3.00 0.74 -16.94
N LEU A 155 -2.24 1.49 -17.75
CA LEU A 155 -1.22 0.94 -18.64
C LEU A 155 -0.12 0.20 -17.85
N LEU A 156 0.41 0.81 -16.80
CA LEU A 156 1.42 0.17 -15.95
C LEU A 156 0.90 -1.11 -15.29
N ARG A 157 -0.35 -1.13 -14.85
CA ARG A 157 -0.99 -2.35 -14.33
C ARG A 157 -1.15 -3.41 -15.40
N TYR A 158 -1.54 -3.02 -16.59
CA TYR A 158 -1.67 -3.94 -17.73
C TYR A 158 -0.32 -4.55 -18.11
N LEU A 159 0.74 -3.74 -18.15
CA LEU A 159 2.10 -4.20 -18.46
C LEU A 159 2.71 -5.07 -17.35
N HIS A 160 2.44 -4.75 -16.06
CA HIS A 160 2.96 -5.52 -14.92
C HIS A 160 2.15 -6.78 -14.62
N GLY A 161 0.88 -6.78 -15.01
CA GLY A 161 -0.03 -7.91 -14.81
C GLY A 161 0.09 -8.98 -15.88
N GLY A 162 1.28 -9.19 -16.47
CA GLY A 162 1.58 -10.11 -17.57
C GLY A 162 0.52 -11.21 -17.75
N HIS A 163 -0.05 -11.30 -18.93
CA HIS A 163 -1.21 -12.11 -19.30
C HIS A 163 -1.30 -13.46 -18.56
N PRO A 164 -2.33 -13.73 -17.74
CA PRO A 164 -2.58 -15.08 -17.23
C PRO A 164 -3.02 -16.07 -18.32
N VAL A 165 -3.16 -15.61 -19.56
CA VAL A 165 -3.67 -16.42 -20.67
C VAL A 165 -2.64 -17.45 -21.19
N SER A 166 -1.33 -17.22 -21.00
CA SER A 166 -0.30 -18.13 -21.50
C SER A 166 -0.11 -19.43 -20.69
N TYR A 167 -0.49 -19.43 -19.40
CA TYR A 167 -0.26 -20.61 -18.54
C TYR A 167 -1.36 -21.67 -18.61
N THR A 168 -2.58 -21.30 -18.98
CA THR A 168 -3.68 -22.26 -19.09
C THR A 168 -3.56 -23.16 -20.31
N HIS A 169 -2.98 -22.67 -21.41
CA HIS A 169 -2.77 -23.49 -22.62
C HIS A 169 -1.62 -24.50 -22.48
N LEU A 170 -0.57 -24.18 -21.75
CA LEU A 170 0.54 -25.12 -21.53
C LEU A 170 0.13 -26.27 -20.61
N ARG A 171 -0.66 -26.02 -19.59
CA ARG A 171 -1.14 -27.05 -18.66
C ARG A 171 -2.17 -28.01 -19.31
N ALA A 172 -2.92 -27.54 -20.28
CA ALA A 172 -3.86 -28.38 -21.02
C ALA A 172 -3.16 -29.36 -22.02
N HIS A 173 -1.95 -29.02 -22.43
CA HIS A 173 -1.15 -29.92 -23.31
C HIS A 173 -0.40 -31.00 -22.52
N GLU A 174 0.01 -30.72 -21.29
CA GLU A 174 0.79 -31.67 -20.48
C GLU A 174 -0.08 -32.84 -19.95
N THR A 175 -1.35 -32.57 -19.66
CA THR A 175 -2.28 -33.66 -19.22
C THR A 175 -2.77 -34.56 -20.34
N ARG A 176 -2.44 -34.31 -21.61
CA ARG A 176 -2.89 -35.10 -22.76
C ARG A 176 -1.85 -36.17 -23.19
N HIS A 177 -0.68 -36.18 -22.62
CA HIS A 177 0.37 -37.14 -22.90
C HIS A 177 0.47 -38.31 -21.90
N ASP A 178 -0.35 -38.26 -20.81
CA ASP A 178 -0.34 -39.30 -19.76
C ASP A 178 -1.60 -40.22 -19.76
N LEU A 179 -2.21 -40.45 -20.94
CA LEU A 179 -3.27 -41.45 -21.14
C LEU A 179 -2.89 -42.42 -22.22
#